data_b2da144d91762267cc26381bd082a2e7
#
_entry.id   b2da144d91762267cc26381bd082a2e7
#
_cell.length_a   1.000
_cell.length_b   1.000
_cell.length_c   1.000
_cell.angle_alpha   90.00
_cell.angle_beta   90.00
_cell.angle_gamma   90.00
#
_symmetry.space_group_name_H-M   'P 1'
#
loop_
_entity.id
_entity.type
_entity.pdbx_description
1 polymer ?
#
loop_
_entity_poly.entity_id
_entity_poly.type
_entity_poly.pdbx_seq_one_letter_code
_entity_poly.pdbx_strand_id
1 'polypeptide(L)'
;MTPVQEIFEIGYPSVESSSSLSREQRKAARAIMNCKTGALGLNSETCPNCGKAVTHFNSCRNRNCPNCQAVPKELWVDKRSSEIIDGSYYHLVFTVPAELNPLFYANQALLYGLIHKCSAETILQLAADKKFLGAVPGIIQVLHTWGQRLNYHPHIHAIVTGTGLYLGCRYVPNLRKSFFIPVRVLSKKFRGKFMDLLKSLYDNRKLCIPKVCSSLNDPFMWLLFCNKLYSLDWNCFIKQTFNGNGNAIEYLGRYTHKIAIANSRILSIKDGIVSFRARDYKTGNQETISIPCSEFVRRFLMHVLPAHFQKIRYYGLFCNRFKAQNLVLIFRIQGSRKFKEKFSGRSSVEVVLIAFGKDLTVCPHCGFSQLKARASPT
;
A
#
# COMPACT_ATOMS: atom_id res chain seq x y z
N MET A 1 -4.13 -17.88 -17.83
CA MET A 1 -3.31 -16.66 -17.70
C MET A 1 -4.19 -15.52 -17.23
N THR A 2 -3.71 -14.61 -16.41
CA THR A 2 -4.50 -13.43 -15.99
C THR A 2 -4.19 -12.25 -16.92
N PRO A 3 -5.10 -11.25 -17.04
CA PRO A 3 -4.87 -10.12 -17.93
C PRO A 3 -3.54 -9.40 -17.73
N VAL A 4 -3.12 -9.18 -16.46
CA VAL A 4 -1.83 -8.52 -16.20
C VAL A 4 -0.65 -9.38 -16.62
N GLN A 5 -0.73 -10.72 -16.51
CA GLN A 5 0.32 -11.61 -17.02
C GLN A 5 0.46 -11.52 -18.54
N GLU A 6 -0.65 -11.57 -19.26
CA GLU A 6 -0.70 -11.44 -20.71
C GLU A 6 -0.08 -10.13 -21.19
N ILE A 7 -0.44 -9.01 -20.53
CA ILE A 7 0.17 -7.70 -20.82
C ILE A 7 1.69 -7.73 -20.62
N PHE A 8 2.16 -8.40 -19.55
CA PHE A 8 3.59 -8.51 -19.28
C PHE A 8 4.30 -9.39 -20.32
N GLU A 9 3.71 -10.49 -20.79
CA GLU A 9 4.29 -11.33 -21.84
C GLU A 9 4.43 -10.58 -23.17
N ILE A 10 3.42 -9.79 -23.53
CA ILE A 10 3.45 -8.97 -24.75
C ILE A 10 4.44 -7.79 -24.61
N GLY A 11 4.39 -7.07 -23.51
CA GLY A 11 5.06 -5.77 -23.38
C GLY A 11 6.45 -5.81 -22.75
N TYR A 12 6.76 -6.81 -21.92
CA TYR A 12 8.00 -6.83 -21.14
C TYR A 12 9.27 -6.98 -22.00
N PRO A 13 9.33 -7.81 -23.07
CA PRO A 13 10.53 -7.93 -23.89
C PRO A 13 11.02 -6.59 -24.45
N SER A 14 10.10 -5.75 -24.92
CA SER A 14 10.43 -4.41 -25.42
C SER A 14 10.94 -3.49 -24.29
N VAL A 15 10.37 -3.58 -23.09
CA VAL A 15 10.81 -2.77 -21.93
C VAL A 15 12.17 -3.23 -21.42
N GLU A 16 12.43 -4.54 -21.38
CA GLU A 16 13.71 -5.11 -20.93
C GLU A 16 14.86 -4.70 -21.85
N SER A 17 14.63 -4.64 -23.17
CA SER A 17 15.65 -4.23 -24.15
C SER A 17 15.89 -2.72 -24.22
N SER A 18 14.85 -1.89 -23.97
CA SER A 18 14.92 -0.42 -24.15
C SER A 18 15.17 0.36 -22.87
N SER A 19 15.10 -0.28 -21.69
CA SER A 19 15.13 0.42 -20.40
C SER A 19 16.15 -0.17 -19.43
N SER A 20 16.81 0.71 -18.67
CA SER A 20 17.65 0.27 -17.54
C SER A 20 16.77 -0.09 -16.34
N LEU A 21 16.40 -1.36 -16.24
CA LEU A 21 15.59 -1.86 -15.13
C LEU A 21 16.46 -2.25 -13.92
N SER A 22 15.97 -1.98 -12.71
CA SER A 22 16.58 -2.49 -11.49
C SER A 22 16.42 -4.01 -11.35
N ARG A 23 17.23 -4.62 -10.47
CA ARG A 23 17.11 -6.05 -10.14
C ARG A 23 15.70 -6.40 -9.64
N GLU A 24 15.11 -5.55 -8.80
CA GLU A 24 13.79 -5.74 -8.24
C GLU A 24 12.69 -5.67 -9.30
N GLN A 25 12.82 -4.77 -10.26
CA GLN A 25 11.89 -4.67 -11.39
C GLN A 25 11.93 -5.91 -12.28
N ARG A 26 13.12 -6.38 -12.66
CA ARG A 26 13.26 -7.65 -13.41
C ARG A 26 12.72 -8.84 -12.63
N LYS A 27 13.03 -8.93 -11.31
CA LYS A 27 12.49 -9.98 -10.44
C LYS A 27 10.96 -9.93 -10.36
N ALA A 28 10.37 -8.76 -10.27
CA ALA A 28 8.93 -8.60 -10.23
C ALA A 28 8.27 -9.01 -11.56
N ALA A 29 8.82 -8.57 -12.71
CA ALA A 29 8.32 -8.92 -14.04
C ALA A 29 8.32 -10.43 -14.25
N ARG A 30 9.46 -11.10 -14.06
CA ARG A 30 9.59 -12.56 -14.20
C ARG A 30 8.67 -13.30 -13.23
N ALA A 31 8.53 -12.82 -12.00
CA ALA A 31 7.61 -13.42 -11.02
C ALA A 31 6.14 -13.31 -11.45
N ILE A 32 5.73 -12.18 -12.05
CA ILE A 32 4.36 -11.99 -12.56
C ILE A 32 4.10 -12.94 -13.73
N MET A 33 4.98 -12.97 -14.73
CA MET A 33 4.84 -13.83 -15.91
C MET A 33 4.77 -15.32 -15.53
N ASN A 34 5.63 -15.78 -14.62
CA ASN A 34 5.71 -17.20 -14.22
C ASN A 34 4.68 -17.62 -13.16
N CYS A 35 3.89 -16.68 -12.62
CA CYS A 35 3.00 -16.97 -11.50
C CYS A 35 1.83 -17.89 -11.90
N LYS A 36 1.75 -19.08 -11.31
CA LYS A 36 0.69 -20.07 -11.56
C LYS A 36 0.64 -20.55 -13.02
N THR A 37 1.80 -20.63 -13.70
CA THR A 37 1.92 -21.16 -15.08
C THR A 37 2.54 -22.57 -15.13
N GLY A 38 3.04 -23.08 -14.01
CA GLY A 38 3.85 -24.30 -13.96
C GLY A 38 5.35 -24.04 -13.95
N ALA A 39 5.83 -22.89 -14.43
CA ALA A 39 7.26 -22.53 -14.43
C ALA A 39 7.90 -22.50 -13.03
N LEU A 40 7.08 -22.34 -11.99
CA LEU A 40 7.49 -22.36 -10.58
C LEU A 40 7.21 -23.71 -9.90
N GLY A 41 6.97 -24.76 -10.69
CA GLY A 41 6.54 -26.07 -10.21
C GLY A 41 5.02 -26.18 -10.02
N LEU A 42 4.60 -27.40 -9.82
CA LEU A 42 3.20 -27.76 -9.62
C LEU A 42 3.08 -28.87 -8.58
N ASN A 43 1.89 -28.99 -7.98
CA ASN A 43 1.48 -30.14 -7.18
C ASN A 43 0.33 -30.81 -7.92
N SER A 44 0.46 -32.11 -8.24
CA SER A 44 -0.59 -32.89 -8.86
C SER A 44 -0.99 -34.04 -7.95
N GLU A 45 -2.28 -34.28 -7.84
CA GLU A 45 -2.84 -35.38 -7.07
C GLU A 45 -3.93 -36.06 -7.90
N THR A 46 -3.94 -37.37 -7.93
CA THR A 46 -5.00 -38.12 -8.60
C THR A 46 -6.20 -38.25 -7.64
N CYS A 47 -7.35 -37.81 -8.10
CA CYS A 47 -8.58 -37.99 -7.32
C CYS A 47 -8.91 -39.47 -7.12
N PRO A 48 -9.03 -39.96 -5.88
CA PRO A 48 -9.31 -41.38 -5.63
C PRO A 48 -10.68 -41.80 -6.09
N ASN A 49 -11.63 -40.87 -6.24
CA ASN A 49 -13.00 -41.20 -6.66
C ASN A 49 -13.17 -41.26 -8.20
N CYS A 50 -12.59 -40.32 -8.95
CA CYS A 50 -12.81 -40.24 -10.39
C CYS A 50 -11.55 -40.52 -11.24
N GLY A 51 -10.40 -40.76 -10.62
CA GLY A 51 -9.14 -41.04 -11.31
C GLY A 51 -8.51 -39.84 -12.05
N LYS A 52 -9.16 -38.69 -12.06
CA LYS A 52 -8.64 -37.49 -12.75
C LYS A 52 -7.57 -36.77 -11.94
N ALA A 53 -6.53 -36.30 -12.62
CA ALA A 53 -5.49 -35.49 -11.99
C ALA A 53 -6.02 -34.07 -11.67
N VAL A 54 -5.78 -33.64 -10.44
CA VAL A 54 -6.03 -32.28 -9.97
C VAL A 54 -4.69 -31.60 -9.77
N THR A 55 -4.43 -30.57 -10.57
CA THR A 55 -3.13 -29.89 -10.60
C THR A 55 -3.26 -28.47 -10.02
N HIS A 56 -2.37 -28.14 -9.10
CA HIS A 56 -2.22 -26.81 -8.51
C HIS A 56 -0.85 -26.25 -8.84
N PHE A 57 -0.82 -25.18 -9.62
CA PHE A 57 0.42 -24.47 -9.98
C PHE A 57 0.90 -23.57 -8.84
N ASN A 58 2.20 -23.57 -8.58
CA ASN A 58 2.82 -22.77 -7.55
C ASN A 58 2.73 -21.27 -7.84
N SER A 59 2.48 -20.48 -6.81
CA SER A 59 2.43 -19.03 -6.88
C SER A 59 3.82 -18.42 -6.67
N CYS A 60 4.10 -17.26 -7.29
CA CYS A 60 5.40 -16.60 -7.18
C CYS A 60 5.64 -15.90 -5.82
N ARG A 61 4.64 -15.72 -5.00
CA ARG A 61 4.65 -15.01 -3.69
C ARG A 61 5.27 -13.59 -3.74
N ASN A 62 5.49 -13.05 -4.93
CA ASN A 62 6.05 -11.71 -5.06
C ASN A 62 5.04 -10.66 -4.63
N ARG A 63 5.47 -9.71 -3.79
CA ARG A 63 4.61 -8.64 -3.28
C ARG A 63 4.07 -7.70 -4.36
N ASN A 64 4.64 -7.72 -5.56
CA ASN A 64 4.18 -6.93 -6.70
C ASN A 64 3.28 -7.73 -7.65
N CYS A 65 3.02 -9.02 -7.39
CA CYS A 65 2.16 -9.84 -8.23
C CYS A 65 0.68 -9.70 -7.85
N PRO A 66 -0.19 -9.24 -8.75
CA PRO A 66 -1.62 -9.08 -8.46
C PRO A 66 -2.31 -10.39 -8.05
N ASN A 67 -1.82 -11.53 -8.55
CA ASN A 67 -2.40 -12.86 -8.28
C ASN A 67 -2.09 -13.40 -6.88
N CYS A 68 -1.06 -12.82 -6.20
CA CYS A 68 -0.58 -13.34 -4.92
C CYS A 68 -1.05 -12.52 -3.71
N GLN A 69 -1.74 -11.39 -3.90
CA GLN A 69 -2.01 -10.47 -2.79
C GLN A 69 -3.35 -10.70 -2.06
N ALA A 70 -4.19 -11.60 -2.55
CA ALA A 70 -5.51 -11.81 -1.96
C ALA A 70 -5.42 -12.36 -0.51
N VAL A 71 -4.75 -13.50 -0.32
CA VAL A 71 -4.60 -14.13 1.01
C VAL A 71 -3.81 -13.25 1.98
N PRO A 72 -2.61 -12.71 1.63
CA PRO A 72 -1.88 -11.77 2.50
C PRO A 72 -2.71 -10.56 2.93
N LYS A 73 -3.58 -10.06 2.05
CA LYS A 73 -4.49 -8.96 2.37
C LYS A 73 -5.49 -9.38 3.46
N GLU A 74 -6.16 -10.52 3.30
CA GLU A 74 -7.15 -10.99 4.27
C GLU A 74 -6.51 -11.27 5.65
N LEU A 75 -5.35 -11.92 5.68
CA LEU A 75 -4.58 -12.14 6.91
C LEU A 75 -4.20 -10.80 7.59
N TRP A 76 -3.76 -9.83 6.80
CA TRP A 76 -3.40 -8.51 7.35
C TRP A 76 -4.62 -7.78 7.90
N VAL A 77 -5.76 -7.80 7.18
CA VAL A 77 -7.01 -7.18 7.62
C VAL A 77 -7.50 -7.82 8.90
N ASP A 78 -7.53 -9.14 8.97
CA ASP A 78 -7.97 -9.88 10.16
C ASP A 78 -7.13 -9.53 11.38
N LYS A 79 -5.79 -9.59 11.25
CA LYS A 79 -4.87 -9.23 12.32
C LYS A 79 -5.02 -7.76 12.76
N ARG A 80 -5.24 -6.84 11.83
CA ARG A 80 -5.47 -5.43 12.20
C ARG A 80 -6.84 -5.21 12.80
N SER A 81 -7.85 -5.97 12.37
CA SER A 81 -9.19 -5.89 12.95
C SER A 81 -9.20 -6.29 14.43
N SER A 82 -8.34 -7.24 14.82
CA SER A 82 -8.21 -7.61 16.25
C SER A 82 -7.54 -6.52 17.10
N GLU A 83 -6.87 -5.55 16.48
CA GLU A 83 -6.20 -4.43 17.14
C GLU A 83 -7.02 -3.12 17.12
N ILE A 84 -8.26 -3.16 16.60
CA ILE A 84 -9.14 -1.98 16.57
C ILE A 84 -9.50 -1.58 18.01
N ILE A 85 -9.29 -0.30 18.30
CA ILE A 85 -9.75 0.36 19.53
C ILE A 85 -11.04 1.12 19.27
N ASP A 86 -11.88 1.26 20.29
CA ASP A 86 -13.12 2.03 20.16
C ASP A 86 -12.85 3.51 19.94
N GLY A 87 -13.62 4.13 19.05
CA GLY A 87 -13.56 5.53 18.75
C GLY A 87 -13.65 5.84 17.26
N SER A 88 -13.50 7.10 16.93
CA SER A 88 -13.47 7.58 15.54
C SER A 88 -12.12 7.26 14.89
N TYR A 89 -12.16 7.05 13.59
CA TYR A 89 -10.96 6.93 12.76
C TYR A 89 -10.99 7.96 11.64
N TYR A 90 -9.82 8.47 11.31
CA TYR A 90 -9.64 9.44 10.25
C TYR A 90 -8.71 8.89 9.18
N HIS A 91 -9.12 9.03 7.93
CA HIS A 91 -8.27 8.76 6.78
C HIS A 91 -7.60 10.07 6.34
N LEU A 92 -6.29 10.09 6.37
CA LEU A 92 -5.47 11.20 5.92
C LEU A 92 -4.70 10.78 4.66
N VAL A 93 -4.51 11.73 3.75
CA VAL A 93 -3.62 11.56 2.61
C VAL A 93 -2.62 12.70 2.58
N PHE A 94 -1.35 12.38 2.38
CA PHE A 94 -0.26 13.34 2.23
C PHE A 94 0.35 13.17 0.85
N THR A 95 0.27 14.21 0.04
CA THR A 95 0.79 14.23 -1.32
C THR A 95 1.90 15.26 -1.45
N VAL A 96 2.93 14.93 -2.20
CA VAL A 96 4.02 15.85 -2.55
C VAL A 96 3.80 16.42 -3.95
N PRO A 97 4.31 17.63 -4.27
CA PRO A 97 4.24 18.19 -5.61
C PRO A 97 4.88 17.28 -6.66
N ALA A 98 4.30 17.25 -7.87
CA ALA A 98 4.78 16.41 -8.98
C ALA A 98 6.20 16.77 -9.44
N GLU A 99 6.62 17.99 -9.22
CA GLU A 99 7.98 18.48 -9.47
C GLU A 99 9.05 17.66 -8.74
N LEU A 100 8.70 17.05 -7.62
CA LEU A 100 9.59 16.17 -6.86
C LEU A 100 9.69 14.75 -7.45
N ASN A 101 8.83 14.36 -8.39
CA ASN A 101 8.78 12.99 -8.90
C ASN A 101 10.13 12.47 -9.43
N PRO A 102 10.92 13.24 -10.21
CA PRO A 102 12.22 12.76 -10.67
C PRO A 102 13.21 12.49 -9.52
N LEU A 103 13.22 13.37 -8.50
CA LEU A 103 14.04 13.17 -7.30
C LEU A 103 13.58 11.95 -6.50
N PHE A 104 12.26 11.77 -6.34
CA PHE A 104 11.70 10.58 -5.66
C PHE A 104 12.08 9.30 -6.39
N TYR A 105 12.01 9.29 -7.71
CA TYR A 105 12.34 8.09 -8.49
C TYR A 105 13.82 7.72 -8.40
N ALA A 106 14.71 8.72 -8.41
CA ALA A 106 16.15 8.51 -8.26
C ALA A 106 16.56 8.13 -6.81
N ASN A 107 15.75 8.51 -5.80
CA ASN A 107 16.06 8.34 -4.38
C ASN A 107 14.95 7.58 -3.63
N GLN A 108 14.40 6.52 -4.22
CA GLN A 108 13.18 5.87 -3.73
C GLN A 108 13.22 5.53 -2.22
N ALA A 109 14.21 4.76 -1.77
CA ALA A 109 14.26 4.33 -0.36
C ALA A 109 14.37 5.52 0.61
N LEU A 110 15.15 6.52 0.24
CA LEU A 110 15.42 7.72 1.04
C LEU A 110 14.17 8.61 1.13
N LEU A 111 13.62 9.02 -0.02
CA LEU A 111 12.49 9.96 -0.06
C LEU A 111 11.15 9.31 0.32
N TYR A 112 10.97 8.01 0.06
CA TYR A 112 9.83 7.28 0.64
C TYR A 112 9.93 7.18 2.16
N GLY A 113 11.15 7.02 2.71
CA GLY A 113 11.40 7.11 4.15
C GLY A 113 11.06 8.50 4.70
N LEU A 114 11.46 9.53 3.97
CA LEU A 114 11.24 10.93 4.35
C LEU A 114 9.75 11.29 4.41
N ILE A 115 8.97 10.94 3.38
CA ILE A 115 7.53 11.24 3.37
C ILE A 115 6.79 10.52 4.50
N HIS A 116 7.17 9.26 4.82
CA HIS A 116 6.65 8.54 5.98
C HIS A 116 6.96 9.26 7.29
N LYS A 117 8.22 9.65 7.48
CA LYS A 117 8.67 10.35 8.69
C LYS A 117 7.94 11.67 8.86
N CYS A 118 7.97 12.53 7.86
CA CYS A 118 7.37 13.86 7.92
C CYS A 118 5.86 13.82 8.16
N SER A 119 5.13 12.92 7.50
CA SER A 119 3.68 12.80 7.70
C SER A 119 3.34 12.26 9.09
N ALA A 120 4.08 11.26 9.60
CA ALA A 120 3.87 10.74 10.96
C ALA A 120 4.16 11.78 12.03
N GLU A 121 5.32 12.45 11.95
CA GLU A 121 5.70 13.50 12.91
C GLU A 121 4.75 14.69 12.87
N THR A 122 4.21 15.04 11.70
CA THR A 122 3.20 16.10 11.56
C THR A 122 1.92 15.73 12.32
N ILE A 123 1.43 14.51 12.13
CA ILE A 123 0.23 14.03 12.84
C ILE A 123 0.48 14.00 14.34
N LEU A 124 1.59 13.38 14.78
CA LEU A 124 1.89 13.23 16.20
C LEU A 124 2.03 14.58 16.90
N GLN A 125 2.74 15.54 16.28
CA GLN A 125 2.97 16.86 16.87
C GLN A 125 1.66 17.66 16.97
N LEU A 126 0.82 17.64 15.93
CA LEU A 126 -0.46 18.35 15.97
C LEU A 126 -1.45 17.66 16.91
N ALA A 127 -1.50 16.33 16.92
CA ALA A 127 -2.39 15.59 17.82
C ALA A 127 -2.04 15.76 19.30
N ALA A 128 -0.77 16.00 19.63
CA ALA A 128 -0.35 16.27 21.02
C ALA A 128 -0.88 17.60 21.57
N ASP A 129 -1.21 18.56 20.71
CA ASP A 129 -1.82 19.82 21.11
C ASP A 129 -3.24 19.57 21.64
N LYS A 130 -3.53 20.09 22.86
CA LYS A 130 -4.85 20.03 23.51
C LYS A 130 -5.98 20.65 22.67
N LYS A 131 -5.63 21.59 21.78
CA LYS A 131 -6.57 22.19 20.82
C LYS A 131 -7.16 21.18 19.84
N PHE A 132 -6.44 20.07 19.57
CA PHE A 132 -6.87 19.01 18.66
C PHE A 132 -7.26 17.75 19.43
N LEU A 133 -6.31 16.85 19.72
CA LEU A 133 -6.57 15.61 20.47
C LEU A 133 -6.02 15.69 21.91
N GLY A 134 -4.91 16.36 22.12
CA GLY A 134 -4.22 16.40 23.41
C GLY A 134 -3.62 15.06 23.83
N ALA A 135 -3.35 14.16 22.88
CA ALA A 135 -2.86 12.82 23.16
C ALA A 135 -2.10 12.24 21.97
N VAL A 136 -1.42 11.12 22.18
CA VAL A 136 -0.75 10.34 21.13
C VAL A 136 -1.74 9.38 20.47
N PRO A 137 -2.10 9.56 19.19
CA PRO A 137 -2.98 8.65 18.46
C PRO A 137 -2.25 7.39 17.97
N GLY A 138 -3.02 6.38 17.57
CA GLY A 138 -2.55 5.27 16.76
C GLY A 138 -2.51 5.65 15.28
N ILE A 139 -1.41 5.35 14.58
CA ILE A 139 -1.25 5.69 13.17
C ILE A 139 -0.80 4.45 12.40
N ILE A 140 -1.49 4.12 11.31
CA ILE A 140 -1.07 3.13 10.31
C ILE A 140 -0.90 3.85 8.98
N GLN A 141 0.28 3.82 8.41
CA GLN A 141 0.60 4.45 7.13
C GLN A 141 0.88 3.44 6.04
N VAL A 142 0.45 3.74 4.82
CA VAL A 142 0.72 2.95 3.61
C VAL A 142 1.22 3.87 2.51
N LEU A 143 2.40 3.57 1.96
CA LEU A 143 2.92 4.27 0.78
C LEU A 143 2.21 3.77 -0.48
N HIS A 144 1.72 4.70 -1.28
CA HIS A 144 1.36 4.49 -2.69
C HIS A 144 2.27 5.34 -3.58
N THR A 145 2.57 4.81 -4.76
CA THR A 145 3.41 5.52 -5.74
C THR A 145 2.69 5.75 -7.07
N TRP A 146 1.41 5.36 -7.18
CA TRP A 146 0.63 5.39 -8.42
C TRP A 146 -0.66 6.18 -8.31
N GLY A 147 -1.01 6.85 -9.41
CA GLY A 147 -2.35 7.38 -9.65
C GLY A 147 -3.25 6.41 -10.42
N GLN A 148 -4.47 6.81 -10.71
CA GLN A 148 -5.45 5.99 -11.44
C GLN A 148 -5.01 5.63 -12.86
N ARG A 149 -4.22 6.49 -13.51
CA ARG A 149 -3.67 6.31 -14.86
C ARG A 149 -2.32 5.60 -14.87
N LEU A 150 -1.92 4.97 -13.75
CA LEU A 150 -0.60 4.38 -13.53
C LEU A 150 0.56 5.39 -13.65
N ASN A 151 0.29 6.68 -13.51
CA ASN A 151 1.31 7.71 -13.42
C ASN A 151 2.02 7.64 -12.06
N TYR A 152 3.30 8.00 -12.04
CA TYR A 152 4.09 8.05 -10.81
C TYR A 152 3.63 9.20 -9.92
N HIS A 153 3.21 8.88 -8.70
CA HIS A 153 2.58 9.81 -7.77
C HIS A 153 2.74 9.35 -6.32
N PRO A 154 3.92 9.57 -5.71
CA PRO A 154 4.17 9.15 -4.34
C PRO A 154 3.28 9.90 -3.34
N HIS A 155 2.57 9.14 -2.51
CA HIS A 155 1.72 9.69 -1.45
C HIS A 155 1.51 8.68 -0.32
N ILE A 156 1.19 9.18 0.87
CA ILE A 156 0.91 8.36 2.04
C ILE A 156 -0.60 8.37 2.31
N HIS A 157 -1.18 7.18 2.42
CA HIS A 157 -2.45 6.99 3.09
C HIS A 157 -2.19 6.68 4.56
N ALA A 158 -2.84 7.40 5.47
CA ALA A 158 -2.75 7.14 6.90
C ALA A 158 -4.14 6.94 7.50
N ILE A 159 -4.32 5.91 8.33
CA ILE A 159 -5.44 5.79 9.25
C ILE A 159 -4.96 6.21 10.61
N VAL A 160 -5.69 7.12 11.22
CA VAL A 160 -5.35 7.74 12.50
C VAL A 160 -6.54 7.59 13.44
N THR A 161 -6.29 7.14 14.67
CA THR A 161 -7.34 7.08 15.69
C THR A 161 -7.70 8.48 16.18
N GLY A 162 -9.00 8.75 16.36
CA GLY A 162 -9.49 9.95 17.03
C GLY A 162 -9.41 9.86 18.55
N THR A 163 -8.80 8.84 19.07
CA THR A 163 -8.56 8.56 20.48
C THR A 163 -7.07 8.38 20.71
N GLY A 164 -6.61 8.54 21.95
CA GLY A 164 -5.18 8.45 22.23
C GLY A 164 -4.84 8.20 23.69
N LEU A 165 -3.54 8.01 23.97
CA LEU A 165 -2.99 7.97 25.31
C LEU A 165 -2.20 9.25 25.58
N TYR A 166 -2.49 9.90 26.70
CA TYR A 166 -1.73 11.03 27.21
C TYR A 166 -0.71 10.54 28.25
N LEU A 167 0.56 10.93 28.08
CA LEU A 167 1.68 10.53 28.95
C LEU A 167 1.68 9.04 29.35
N GLY A 168 1.28 8.16 28.40
CA GLY A 168 1.35 6.71 28.55
C GLY A 168 0.27 6.06 29.43
N CYS A 169 -0.50 6.84 30.19
CA CYS A 169 -1.41 6.25 31.19
C CYS A 169 -2.87 6.72 31.10
N ARG A 170 -3.13 7.94 30.64
CA ARG A 170 -4.49 8.47 30.58
C ARG A 170 -5.06 8.29 29.18
N TYR A 171 -6.12 7.50 29.08
CA TYR A 171 -6.89 7.37 27.84
C TYR A 171 -7.70 8.67 27.60
N VAL A 172 -7.57 9.23 26.39
CA VAL A 172 -8.37 10.35 25.94
C VAL A 172 -9.41 9.82 24.96
N PRO A 173 -10.70 9.79 25.38
CA PRO A 173 -11.77 9.43 24.47
C PRO A 173 -11.92 10.51 23.41
N ASN A 174 -12.58 10.16 22.31
CA ASN A 174 -12.79 11.04 21.18
C ASN A 174 -13.42 12.38 21.59
N LEU A 175 -12.66 13.46 21.42
CA LEU A 175 -13.05 14.76 21.99
C LEU A 175 -14.08 15.52 21.15
N ARG A 176 -14.18 15.30 19.85
CA ARG A 176 -15.13 16.02 18.98
C ARG A 176 -15.51 15.16 17.75
N LYS A 177 -16.81 15.03 17.52
CA LYS A 177 -17.38 14.14 16.50
C LYS A 177 -17.10 14.55 15.04
N SER A 178 -16.74 15.79 14.73
CA SER A 178 -16.71 16.29 13.36
C SER A 178 -15.36 16.78 12.85
N PHE A 179 -14.32 16.87 13.69
CA PHE A 179 -13.11 17.57 13.32
C PHE A 179 -11.87 17.05 14.06
N PHE A 180 -10.81 16.71 13.31
CA PHE A 180 -9.55 16.25 13.90
C PHE A 180 -8.49 17.37 13.86
N ILE A 181 -8.01 17.75 12.68
CA ILE A 181 -7.00 18.79 12.44
C ILE A 181 -7.39 19.55 11.16
N PRO A 182 -7.29 20.90 11.13
CA PRO A 182 -7.53 21.64 9.89
C PRO A 182 -6.56 21.24 8.79
N VAL A 183 -7.08 20.95 7.59
CA VAL A 183 -6.26 20.55 6.43
C VAL A 183 -5.15 21.56 6.13
N ARG A 184 -5.45 22.87 6.22
CA ARG A 184 -4.45 23.94 5.99
C ARG A 184 -3.30 23.90 7.00
N VAL A 185 -3.59 23.60 8.27
CA VAL A 185 -2.56 23.49 9.32
C VAL A 185 -1.70 22.26 9.07
N LEU A 186 -2.35 21.12 8.75
CA LEU A 186 -1.69 19.88 8.44
C LEU A 186 -0.74 20.04 7.24
N SER A 187 -1.22 20.62 6.15
CA SER A 187 -0.47 20.85 4.91
C SER A 187 0.75 21.74 5.11
N LYS A 188 0.57 22.91 5.76
CA LYS A 188 1.67 23.84 6.03
C LYS A 188 2.75 23.20 6.92
N LYS A 189 2.35 22.47 7.96
CA LYS A 189 3.30 21.80 8.87
C LYS A 189 4.05 20.68 8.18
N PHE A 190 3.34 19.86 7.39
CA PHE A 190 3.95 18.79 6.59
C PHE A 190 4.95 19.34 5.58
N ARG A 191 4.56 20.37 4.81
CA ARG A 191 5.46 21.05 3.86
C ARG A 191 6.72 21.55 4.55
N GLY A 192 6.59 22.29 5.66
CA GLY A 192 7.74 22.83 6.39
C GLY A 192 8.72 21.74 6.81
N LYS A 193 8.23 20.66 7.47
CA LYS A 193 9.06 19.52 7.88
C LYS A 193 9.73 18.82 6.71
N PHE A 194 8.98 18.59 5.64
CA PHE A 194 9.52 17.89 4.47
C PHE A 194 10.61 18.72 3.79
N MET A 195 10.37 20.01 3.57
CA MET A 195 11.33 20.90 2.92
C MET A 195 12.60 21.11 3.76
N ASP A 196 12.48 21.22 5.06
CA ASP A 196 13.61 21.34 5.98
C ASP A 196 14.53 20.11 5.88
N LEU A 197 13.95 18.92 5.99
CA LEU A 197 14.72 17.68 5.87
C LEU A 197 15.23 17.42 4.44
N LEU A 198 14.49 17.82 3.40
CA LEU A 198 14.92 17.71 2.02
C LEU A 198 16.16 18.60 1.76
N LYS A 199 16.15 19.85 2.26
CA LYS A 199 17.31 20.75 2.21
C LYS A 199 18.51 20.14 2.93
N SER A 200 18.31 19.63 4.14
CA SER A 200 19.38 18.94 4.88
C SER A 200 19.97 17.76 4.12
N LEU A 201 19.15 16.99 3.39
CA LEU A 201 19.65 15.90 2.55
C LEU A 201 20.48 16.40 1.36
N TYR A 202 20.09 17.51 0.77
CA TYR A 202 20.84 18.16 -0.31
C TYR A 202 22.20 18.70 0.19
N ASP A 203 22.19 19.48 1.27
CA ASP A 203 23.38 20.10 1.85
C ASP A 203 24.41 19.04 2.29
N ASN A 204 23.93 17.91 2.79
CA ASN A 204 24.76 16.76 3.17
C ASN A 204 25.12 15.84 1.97
N ARG A 205 24.80 16.22 0.73
CA ARG A 205 25.09 15.45 -0.50
C ARG A 205 24.54 14.03 -0.48
N LYS A 206 23.40 13.82 0.20
CA LYS A 206 22.73 12.51 0.30
C LYS A 206 21.70 12.28 -0.81
N LEU A 207 21.37 13.30 -1.61
CA LEU A 207 20.46 13.19 -2.74
C LEU A 207 21.23 12.85 -4.01
N CYS A 208 20.79 11.82 -4.72
CA CYS A 208 21.17 11.59 -6.11
C CYS A 208 20.34 12.53 -7.00
N ILE A 209 20.98 13.45 -7.70
CA ILE A 209 20.33 14.34 -8.66
C ILE A 209 20.33 13.65 -10.03
N PRO A 210 19.15 13.25 -10.56
CA PRO A 210 19.08 12.57 -11.85
C PRO A 210 19.41 13.52 -13.02
N LYS A 211 19.88 12.97 -14.14
CA LYS A 211 20.28 13.76 -15.33
C LYS A 211 19.19 14.75 -15.78
N VAL A 212 17.92 14.35 -15.71
CA VAL A 212 16.79 15.22 -16.09
C VAL A 212 16.64 16.45 -15.19
N CYS A 213 17.27 16.45 -14.01
CA CYS A 213 17.29 17.55 -13.05
C CYS A 213 18.71 18.05 -12.78
N SER A 214 19.68 17.84 -13.69
CA SER A 214 21.10 18.17 -13.48
C SER A 214 21.35 19.63 -13.10
N SER A 215 20.50 20.56 -13.51
CA SER A 215 20.54 21.97 -13.07
C SER A 215 20.44 22.13 -11.55
N LEU A 216 19.83 21.19 -10.83
CA LEU A 216 19.72 21.24 -9.37
C LEU A 216 21.06 20.96 -8.65
N ASN A 217 22.12 20.59 -9.36
CA ASN A 217 23.48 20.56 -8.78
C ASN A 217 24.04 21.97 -8.51
N ASP A 218 23.51 22.98 -9.21
CA ASP A 218 23.82 24.37 -8.93
C ASP A 218 23.03 24.87 -7.71
N PRO A 219 23.69 25.45 -6.69
CA PRO A 219 23.03 25.89 -5.45
C PRO A 219 21.97 26.98 -5.69
N PHE A 220 22.14 27.83 -6.68
CA PHE A 220 21.17 28.88 -7.00
C PHE A 220 19.91 28.27 -7.64
N MET A 221 20.08 27.34 -8.58
CA MET A 221 18.96 26.61 -9.18
C MET A 221 18.21 25.75 -8.14
N TRP A 222 18.95 25.17 -7.20
CA TRP A 222 18.34 24.47 -6.06
C TRP A 222 17.51 25.41 -5.18
N LEU A 223 18.00 26.59 -4.88
CA LEU A 223 17.25 27.60 -4.11
C LEU A 223 15.97 28.01 -4.84
N LEU A 224 16.04 28.28 -6.15
CA LEU A 224 14.86 28.59 -6.96
C LEU A 224 13.84 27.46 -6.97
N PHE A 225 14.32 26.22 -7.09
CA PHE A 225 13.47 25.03 -7.03
C PHE A 225 12.78 24.90 -5.66
N CYS A 226 13.49 25.11 -4.56
CA CYS A 226 12.93 25.12 -3.23
C CYS A 226 11.85 26.22 -3.06
N ASN A 227 12.10 27.42 -3.55
CA ASN A 227 11.14 28.53 -3.52
C ASN A 227 9.89 28.19 -4.33
N LYS A 228 10.06 27.60 -5.51
CA LYS A 228 8.94 27.07 -6.30
C LYS A 228 8.12 26.05 -5.49
N LEU A 229 8.76 25.05 -4.84
CA LEU A 229 8.05 24.05 -4.04
C LEU A 229 7.30 24.70 -2.86
N TYR A 230 7.83 25.77 -2.26
CA TYR A 230 7.12 26.51 -1.20
C TYR A 230 5.92 27.30 -1.71
N SER A 231 5.91 27.75 -2.97
CA SER A 231 4.79 28.47 -3.58
C SER A 231 3.63 27.56 -3.98
N LEU A 232 3.89 26.25 -4.13
CA LEU A 232 2.88 25.28 -4.51
C LEU A 232 1.97 24.87 -3.34
N ASP A 233 0.75 24.49 -3.67
CA ASP A 233 -0.15 23.85 -2.71
C ASP A 233 0.23 22.39 -2.49
N TRP A 234 0.51 22.05 -1.23
CA TRP A 234 0.75 20.68 -0.81
C TRP A 234 -0.56 20.03 -0.39
N ASN A 235 -1.07 19.16 -1.23
CA ASN A 235 -2.38 18.57 -1.02
C ASN A 235 -2.37 17.55 0.11
N CYS A 236 -3.00 17.92 1.22
CA CYS A 236 -3.39 17.01 2.27
C CYS A 236 -4.91 16.85 2.26
N PHE A 237 -5.37 15.67 2.62
CA PHE A 237 -6.80 15.34 2.71
C PHE A 237 -7.08 14.70 4.06
N ILE A 238 -8.19 15.04 4.67
CA ILE A 238 -8.70 14.40 5.89
C ILE A 238 -10.17 14.11 5.70
N LYS A 239 -10.56 12.89 5.97
CA LYS A 239 -11.96 12.47 6.05
C LYS A 239 -12.15 11.62 7.30
N GLN A 240 -13.15 11.94 8.10
CA GLN A 240 -13.63 10.99 9.10
C GLN A 240 -14.22 9.80 8.35
N THR A 241 -13.68 8.62 8.60
CA THR A 241 -14.02 7.46 7.80
C THR A 241 -15.18 6.69 8.38
N PHE A 242 -15.30 6.61 9.71
CA PHE A 242 -16.34 5.79 10.33
C PHE A 242 -16.62 6.22 11.77
N ASN A 243 -17.91 6.19 12.12
CA ASN A 243 -18.38 6.15 13.49
C ASN A 243 -18.59 4.65 13.84
N GLY A 244 -17.53 4.00 14.34
CA GLY A 244 -17.65 2.57 14.72
C GLY A 244 -16.61 1.65 14.08
N ASN A 245 -16.44 0.49 14.67
CA ASN A 245 -15.22 -0.28 14.79
C ASN A 245 -14.85 -1.22 13.62
N GLY A 246 -15.68 -1.45 12.63
CA GLY A 246 -15.42 -2.51 11.63
C GLY A 246 -14.76 -2.05 10.35
N ASN A 247 -15.17 -0.90 9.83
CA ASN A 247 -14.91 -0.52 8.43
C ASN A 247 -13.57 0.19 8.19
N ALA A 248 -12.90 0.74 9.22
CA ALA A 248 -11.67 1.50 9.03
C ALA A 248 -10.50 0.64 8.54
N ILE A 249 -10.33 -0.54 9.10
CA ILE A 249 -9.27 -1.47 8.72
C ILE A 249 -9.57 -2.16 7.40
N GLU A 250 -10.82 -2.56 7.18
CA GLU A 250 -11.24 -3.10 5.88
C GLU A 250 -11.04 -2.08 4.76
N TYR A 251 -11.39 -0.83 5.03
CA TYR A 251 -11.11 0.28 4.12
C TYR A 251 -9.61 0.42 3.85
N LEU A 252 -8.76 0.40 4.89
CA LEU A 252 -7.31 0.45 4.71
C LEU A 252 -6.77 -0.80 4.02
N GLY A 253 -7.35 -1.97 4.26
CA GLY A 253 -7.03 -3.22 3.58
C GLY A 253 -7.13 -3.12 2.05
N ARG A 254 -8.04 -2.28 1.56
CA ARG A 254 -8.15 -1.98 0.11
C ARG A 254 -6.92 -1.26 -0.45
N TYR A 255 -6.13 -0.59 0.39
CA TYR A 255 -4.94 0.17 -0.01
C TYR A 255 -3.63 -0.57 0.30
N THR A 256 -3.59 -1.42 1.33
CA THR A 256 -2.33 -2.03 1.83
C THR A 256 -1.70 -3.01 0.85
N HIS A 257 -2.52 -3.90 0.28
CA HIS A 257 -2.07 -4.96 -0.63
C HIS A 257 -2.42 -4.66 -2.10
N LYS A 258 -2.96 -3.47 -2.36
CA LYS A 258 -3.17 -3.02 -3.73
C LYS A 258 -1.84 -2.76 -4.40
N ILE A 259 -1.69 -3.29 -5.61
CA ILE A 259 -0.55 -3.05 -6.48
C ILE A 259 -1.10 -2.23 -7.63
N ALA A 260 -0.41 -1.22 -8.03
CA ALA A 260 -0.70 -0.30 -9.13
C ALA A 260 -2.09 -0.47 -9.79
N ILE A 261 -2.44 -1.68 -10.23
CA ILE A 261 -3.73 -2.01 -10.86
C ILE A 261 -4.19 -3.44 -10.51
N ALA A 262 -5.50 -3.64 -10.42
CA ALA A 262 -6.12 -4.97 -10.30
C ALA A 262 -6.53 -5.51 -11.68
N ASN A 263 -6.50 -6.83 -11.85
CA ASN A 263 -6.93 -7.49 -13.09
C ASN A 263 -8.34 -7.06 -13.52
N SER A 264 -9.26 -6.82 -12.58
CA SER A 264 -10.66 -6.39 -12.84
C SER A 264 -10.78 -5.01 -13.48
N ARG A 265 -9.70 -4.23 -13.52
CA ARG A 265 -9.70 -2.94 -14.21
C ARG A 265 -9.33 -3.05 -15.69
N ILE A 266 -8.73 -4.16 -16.12
CA ILE A 266 -8.40 -4.41 -17.51
C ILE A 266 -9.68 -4.75 -18.27
N LEU A 267 -9.93 -4.04 -19.36
CA LEU A 267 -11.12 -4.18 -20.20
C LEU A 267 -10.85 -5.07 -21.43
N SER A 268 -9.73 -4.82 -22.11
CA SER A 268 -9.32 -5.57 -23.30
C SER A 268 -7.83 -5.50 -23.54
N ILE A 269 -7.32 -6.50 -24.24
CA ILE A 269 -5.95 -6.56 -24.77
C ILE A 269 -6.11 -6.96 -26.23
N LYS A 270 -5.78 -6.04 -27.16
CA LYS A 270 -5.89 -6.28 -28.61
C LYS A 270 -4.74 -5.58 -29.32
N ASP A 271 -4.13 -6.24 -30.28
CA ASP A 271 -3.08 -5.70 -31.16
C ASP A 271 -1.96 -4.98 -30.38
N GLY A 272 -1.55 -5.56 -29.24
CA GLY A 272 -0.51 -4.98 -28.39
C GLY A 272 -0.94 -3.74 -27.58
N ILE A 273 -2.23 -3.38 -27.65
CA ILE A 273 -2.84 -2.27 -26.89
C ILE A 273 -3.66 -2.83 -25.73
N VAL A 274 -3.45 -2.30 -24.53
CA VAL A 274 -4.28 -2.59 -23.36
C VAL A 274 -5.21 -1.40 -23.06
N SER A 275 -6.49 -1.70 -22.85
CA SER A 275 -7.49 -0.74 -22.38
C SER A 275 -7.89 -1.06 -20.94
N PHE A 276 -7.91 -0.06 -20.07
CA PHE A 276 -8.26 -0.25 -18.67
C PHE A 276 -9.06 0.94 -18.11
N ARG A 277 -9.88 0.67 -17.07
CA ARG A 277 -10.67 1.70 -16.38
C ARG A 277 -9.78 2.53 -15.47
N ALA A 278 -9.95 3.86 -15.57
CA ALA A 278 -9.41 4.83 -14.64
C ALA A 278 -10.53 5.75 -14.14
N ARG A 279 -10.27 6.52 -13.09
CA ARG A 279 -11.17 7.56 -12.60
C ARG A 279 -10.44 8.89 -12.65
N ASP A 280 -11.06 9.87 -13.29
CA ASP A 280 -10.56 11.24 -13.25
C ASP A 280 -10.86 11.84 -11.85
N TYR A 281 -9.84 12.32 -11.17
CA TYR A 281 -9.99 12.91 -9.84
C TYR A 281 -10.68 14.27 -9.83
N LYS A 282 -10.62 15.02 -10.94
CA LYS A 282 -11.21 16.35 -11.04
C LYS A 282 -12.71 16.27 -11.26
N THR A 283 -13.11 15.43 -12.20
CA THR A 283 -14.53 15.28 -12.57
C THR A 283 -15.23 14.18 -11.80
N GLY A 284 -14.49 13.22 -11.23
CA GLY A 284 -15.03 12.03 -10.60
C GLY A 284 -15.53 10.97 -11.58
N ASN A 285 -15.48 11.23 -12.89
CA ASN A 285 -16.00 10.36 -13.94
C ASN A 285 -15.06 9.15 -14.19
N GLN A 286 -15.65 8.05 -14.64
CA GLN A 286 -14.87 6.92 -15.15
C GLN A 286 -14.42 7.24 -16.58
N GLU A 287 -13.16 6.89 -16.86
CA GLU A 287 -12.55 7.00 -18.19
C GLU A 287 -11.88 5.67 -18.56
N THR A 288 -11.77 5.42 -19.85
CA THR A 288 -11.00 4.31 -20.40
C THR A 288 -9.68 4.85 -20.93
N ILE A 289 -8.57 4.25 -20.45
CA ILE A 289 -7.22 4.54 -20.89
C ILE A 289 -6.76 3.40 -21.79
N SER A 290 -6.32 3.72 -23.01
CA SER A 290 -5.75 2.77 -23.96
C SER A 290 -4.28 3.14 -24.23
N ILE A 291 -3.37 2.19 -23.98
CA ILE A 291 -1.91 2.39 -24.16
C ILE A 291 -1.25 1.11 -24.67
N PRO A 292 -0.07 1.18 -25.32
CA PRO A 292 0.71 0.00 -25.64
C PRO A 292 1.01 -0.85 -24.39
N CYS A 293 1.03 -2.17 -24.54
CA CYS A 293 1.37 -3.10 -23.46
C CYS A 293 2.77 -2.81 -22.88
N SER A 294 3.74 -2.41 -23.71
CA SER A 294 5.06 -1.98 -23.26
C SER A 294 5.01 -0.75 -22.35
N GLU A 295 4.22 0.27 -22.71
CA GLU A 295 4.03 1.46 -21.86
C GLU A 295 3.31 1.13 -20.54
N PHE A 296 2.34 0.22 -20.58
CA PHE A 296 1.70 -0.27 -19.36
C PHE A 296 2.72 -0.96 -18.44
N VAL A 297 3.55 -1.87 -18.98
CA VAL A 297 4.59 -2.56 -18.22
C VAL A 297 5.61 -1.57 -17.66
N ARG A 298 6.06 -0.59 -18.46
CA ARG A 298 6.96 0.47 -18.02
C ARG A 298 6.37 1.25 -16.83
N ARG A 299 5.11 1.68 -16.94
CA ARG A 299 4.41 2.37 -15.84
C ARG A 299 4.27 1.48 -14.61
N PHE A 300 3.87 0.24 -14.79
CA PHE A 300 3.72 -0.71 -13.69
C PHE A 300 5.05 -0.90 -12.94
N LEU A 301 6.15 -1.10 -13.65
CA LEU A 301 7.47 -1.34 -13.07
C LEU A 301 8.03 -0.13 -12.31
N MET A 302 7.62 1.10 -12.62
CA MET A 302 7.97 2.28 -11.82
C MET A 302 7.48 2.18 -10.35
N HIS A 303 6.46 1.36 -10.09
CA HIS A 303 5.87 1.20 -8.75
C HIS A 303 6.47 0.04 -7.95
N VAL A 304 7.42 -0.68 -8.53
CA VAL A 304 8.18 -1.71 -7.81
C VAL A 304 9.09 -1.03 -6.80
N LEU A 305 8.88 -1.35 -5.53
CA LEU A 305 9.62 -0.74 -4.42
C LEU A 305 11.01 -1.38 -4.26
N PRO A 306 11.99 -0.63 -3.71
CA PRO A 306 13.31 -1.15 -3.38
C PRO A 306 13.25 -2.41 -2.51
N ALA A 307 14.31 -3.24 -2.56
CA ALA A 307 14.44 -4.42 -1.72
C ALA A 307 14.25 -4.05 -0.24
N HIS A 308 13.56 -4.91 0.51
CA HIS A 308 13.30 -4.76 1.96
C HIS A 308 12.59 -3.47 2.38
N PHE A 309 12.15 -2.63 1.43
CA PHE A 309 11.41 -1.41 1.78
C PHE A 309 10.06 -1.73 2.44
N GLN A 310 9.84 -1.19 3.64
CA GLN A 310 8.62 -1.33 4.43
C GLN A 310 7.56 -0.35 3.91
N LYS A 311 6.58 -0.88 3.13
CA LYS A 311 5.47 -0.11 2.55
C LYS A 311 4.45 0.35 3.61
N ILE A 312 4.27 -0.45 4.66
CA ILE A 312 3.32 -0.20 5.74
C ILE A 312 4.13 0.13 7.00
N ARG A 313 3.80 1.24 7.67
CA ARG A 313 4.49 1.66 8.90
C ARG A 313 3.49 2.05 9.99
N TYR A 314 3.90 1.83 11.23
CA TYR A 314 3.08 2.01 12.42
C TYR A 314 3.74 3.03 13.35
N TYR A 315 2.94 3.99 13.86
CA TYR A 315 3.44 5.04 14.72
C TYR A 315 2.46 5.32 15.89
N GLY A 316 2.92 6.10 16.85
CA GLY A 316 2.12 6.44 18.03
C GLY A 316 1.72 5.19 18.83
N LEU A 317 0.45 5.02 19.16
CA LEU A 317 -0.07 3.86 19.91
C LEU A 317 0.22 2.52 19.22
N PHE A 318 0.28 2.52 17.88
CA PHE A 318 0.53 1.32 17.08
C PHE A 318 2.02 1.08 16.78
N CYS A 319 2.94 1.90 17.33
CA CYS A 319 4.37 1.67 17.19
C CYS A 319 4.72 0.25 17.69
N ASN A 320 5.40 -0.55 16.86
CA ASN A 320 5.66 -1.97 17.12
C ASN A 320 6.28 -2.24 18.49
N ARG A 321 7.13 -1.32 18.98
CA ARG A 321 7.82 -1.45 20.28
C ARG A 321 6.86 -1.48 21.47
N PHE A 322 5.78 -0.68 21.41
CA PHE A 322 4.88 -0.47 22.56
C PHE A 322 3.45 -0.91 22.29
N LYS A 323 3.14 -1.36 21.05
CA LYS A 323 1.79 -1.67 20.61
C LYS A 323 1.06 -2.66 21.52
N ALA A 324 1.72 -3.76 21.87
CA ALA A 324 1.09 -4.79 22.72
C ALA A 324 0.68 -4.24 24.07
N GLN A 325 1.56 -3.48 24.72
CA GLN A 325 1.30 -2.86 26.03
C GLN A 325 0.18 -1.80 25.92
N ASN A 326 0.24 -0.95 24.91
CA ASN A 326 -0.77 0.09 24.68
C ASN A 326 -2.16 -0.53 24.44
N LEU A 327 -2.24 -1.59 23.63
CA LEU A 327 -3.51 -2.26 23.35
C LEU A 327 -4.09 -2.95 24.58
N VAL A 328 -3.26 -3.61 25.40
CA VAL A 328 -3.71 -4.22 26.67
C VAL A 328 -4.29 -3.14 27.59
N LEU A 329 -3.61 -1.99 27.73
CA LEU A 329 -4.09 -0.88 28.55
C LEU A 329 -5.42 -0.33 28.02
N ILE A 330 -5.50 -0.05 26.72
CA ILE A 330 -6.72 0.51 26.11
C ILE A 330 -7.90 -0.45 26.21
N PHE A 331 -7.71 -1.73 25.89
CA PHE A 331 -8.78 -2.72 25.98
C PHE A 331 -9.27 -2.93 27.44
N ARG A 332 -8.37 -2.81 28.41
CA ARG A 332 -8.75 -2.82 29.84
C ARG A 332 -9.64 -1.62 30.20
N ILE A 333 -9.31 -0.42 29.67
CA ILE A 333 -10.08 0.80 29.91
C ILE A 333 -11.43 0.77 29.18
N GLN A 334 -11.44 0.23 27.95
CA GLN A 334 -12.65 0.17 27.09
C GLN A 334 -13.55 -1.04 27.38
N GLY A 335 -13.12 -1.96 28.24
CA GLY A 335 -13.79 -3.23 28.46
C GLY A 335 -13.26 -4.36 27.59
N SER A 336 -14.10 -5.29 27.17
CA SER A 336 -13.66 -6.46 26.42
C SER A 336 -13.22 -6.15 24.98
N ARG A 337 -12.29 -6.95 24.46
CA ARG A 337 -11.88 -6.96 23.06
C ARG A 337 -13.07 -7.33 22.17
N LYS A 338 -13.41 -6.48 21.19
CA LYS A 338 -14.57 -6.69 20.32
C LYS A 338 -14.33 -7.69 19.19
N PHE A 339 -13.08 -7.75 18.68
CA PHE A 339 -12.73 -8.59 17.53
C PHE A 339 -11.67 -9.62 17.90
N LYS A 340 -11.91 -10.87 17.49
CA LYS A 340 -10.91 -11.95 17.57
C LYS A 340 -10.39 -12.25 16.19
N GLU A 341 -9.10 -12.61 16.09
CA GLU A 341 -8.52 -13.08 14.84
C GLU A 341 -9.22 -14.34 14.35
N LYS A 342 -9.73 -14.30 13.12
CA LYS A 342 -10.45 -15.43 12.49
C LYS A 342 -9.47 -16.46 11.91
N PHE A 343 -8.30 -15.98 11.49
CA PHE A 343 -7.32 -16.77 10.74
C PHE A 343 -6.10 -17.20 11.57
N SER A 344 -6.04 -16.84 12.84
CA SER A 344 -4.94 -17.26 13.72
C SER A 344 -4.85 -18.79 13.81
N GLY A 345 -3.66 -19.34 13.50
CA GLY A 345 -3.38 -20.77 13.49
C GLY A 345 -3.98 -21.57 12.32
N ARG A 346 -4.64 -20.91 11.35
CA ARG A 346 -5.24 -21.58 10.18
C ARG A 346 -4.26 -21.70 9.03
N SER A 347 -4.37 -22.79 8.29
CA SER A 347 -3.64 -23.02 7.03
C SER A 347 -4.12 -22.08 5.93
N SER A 348 -3.30 -21.85 4.92
CA SER A 348 -3.68 -21.05 3.72
C SER A 348 -4.91 -21.63 2.99
N VAL A 349 -5.14 -22.92 3.06
CA VAL A 349 -6.31 -23.61 2.48
C VAL A 349 -7.57 -23.21 3.21
N GLU A 350 -7.56 -23.27 4.54
CA GLU A 350 -8.69 -22.84 5.38
C GLU A 350 -8.98 -21.35 5.22
N VAL A 351 -7.93 -20.52 5.12
CA VAL A 351 -8.10 -19.07 4.87
C VAL A 351 -8.79 -18.84 3.52
N VAL A 352 -8.42 -19.58 2.47
CA VAL A 352 -9.06 -19.47 1.14
C VAL A 352 -10.53 -19.90 1.22
N LEU A 353 -10.83 -20.97 1.93
CA LEU A 353 -12.20 -21.43 2.11
C LEU A 353 -13.06 -20.37 2.84
N ILE A 354 -12.58 -19.88 3.98
CA ILE A 354 -13.33 -18.93 4.81
C ILE A 354 -13.47 -17.55 4.15
N ALA A 355 -12.40 -17.04 3.51
CA ALA A 355 -12.39 -15.69 2.96
C ALA A 355 -13.02 -15.59 1.56
N PHE A 356 -12.95 -16.68 0.77
CA PHE A 356 -13.36 -16.65 -0.64
C PHE A 356 -14.39 -17.71 -1.01
N GLY A 357 -14.82 -18.55 -0.05
CA GLY A 357 -15.79 -19.63 -0.29
C GLY A 357 -15.28 -20.74 -1.22
N LYS A 358 -13.94 -20.80 -1.45
CA LYS A 358 -13.33 -21.74 -2.37
C LYS A 358 -12.66 -22.87 -1.61
N ASP A 359 -13.26 -24.06 -1.67
CA ASP A 359 -12.66 -25.25 -1.10
C ASP A 359 -11.63 -25.87 -2.07
N LEU A 360 -10.36 -25.82 -1.65
CA LEU A 360 -9.26 -26.39 -2.43
C LEU A 360 -9.07 -27.89 -2.20
N THR A 361 -9.83 -28.48 -1.28
CA THR A 361 -9.80 -29.92 -0.96
C THR A 361 -10.85 -30.70 -1.75
N VAL A 362 -11.71 -30.02 -2.49
CA VAL A 362 -12.76 -30.63 -3.33
C VAL A 362 -12.28 -30.83 -4.75
N CYS A 363 -12.47 -32.01 -5.27
CA CYS A 363 -12.16 -32.33 -6.68
C CYS A 363 -13.05 -31.50 -7.61
N PRO A 364 -12.49 -30.67 -8.52
CA PRO A 364 -13.27 -29.84 -9.43
C PRO A 364 -14.02 -30.67 -10.51
N HIS A 365 -13.75 -31.97 -10.65
CA HIS A 365 -14.36 -32.84 -11.65
C HIS A 365 -15.55 -33.63 -11.12
N CYS A 366 -15.50 -34.07 -9.86
CA CYS A 366 -16.55 -34.97 -9.33
C CYS A 366 -17.09 -34.52 -7.94
N GLY A 367 -16.58 -33.44 -7.36
CA GLY A 367 -17.02 -32.96 -6.07
C GLY A 367 -16.52 -33.77 -4.86
N PHE A 368 -15.67 -34.79 -5.07
CA PHE A 368 -15.11 -35.60 -3.96
C PHE A 368 -14.32 -34.67 -3.03
N SER A 369 -14.65 -34.70 -1.74
CA SER A 369 -13.93 -34.00 -0.67
C SER A 369 -12.77 -34.85 -0.14
N GLN A 370 -11.71 -34.22 0.41
CA GLN A 370 -10.51 -34.84 0.99
C GLN A 370 -9.31 -35.00 0.06
N LEU A 371 -9.22 -34.24 -1.03
CA LEU A 371 -7.92 -34.06 -1.70
C LEU A 371 -6.93 -33.47 -0.69
N LYS A 372 -5.70 -33.98 -0.67
CA LYS A 372 -4.61 -33.42 0.16
C LYS A 372 -4.16 -32.12 -0.46
N ALA A 373 -4.91 -31.03 -0.26
CA ALA A 373 -4.47 -29.72 -0.63
C ALA A 373 -3.19 -29.39 0.17
N ARG A 374 -2.02 -29.69 -0.37
CA ARG A 374 -0.75 -29.31 0.23
C ARG A 374 -0.65 -27.78 0.15
N ALA A 375 -0.87 -27.12 1.31
CA ALA A 375 -0.43 -25.77 1.46
C ALA A 375 1.08 -25.73 1.16
N SER A 376 1.48 -24.90 0.20
CA SER A 376 2.90 -24.58 0.07
C SER A 376 3.41 -24.10 1.43
N PRO A 377 4.55 -24.55 1.94
CA PRO A 377 5.07 -24.05 3.21
C PRO A 377 5.15 -22.53 3.17
N THR A 378 4.70 -21.90 4.22
CA THR A 378 4.65 -20.44 4.45
C THR A 378 6.04 -19.81 4.40
#